data_12d8c93c42f0c2866d3b181b7551b06e
#
_entry.id   12d8c93c42f0c2866d3b181b7551b06e
#
_cell.length_a   1.000
_cell.length_b   1.000
_cell.length_c   1.000
_cell.angle_alpha   90.00
_cell.angle_beta   90.00
_cell.angle_gamma   90.00
#
_symmetry.space_group_name_H-M   'P 1'
#
loop_
_entity.id
_entity.type
_entity.pdbx_description
1 polymer ?
#
loop_
_entity_poly.entity_id
_entity_poly.type
_entity_poly.pdbx_seq_one_letter_code
_entity_poly.pdbx_strand_id
1 'polypeptide(L)'
;AVKPSAILATNTSYLDIDEIASATQRPTQVLGLHFFSPAHIMKLLEVVRGKATAQDVMDACLAVGKKIGKEAVLAGNCHGFIGNRMLEKYSRQSREVVLEGATPWEVDQALQGFGMAMGPYRMYDVVGVDLGWRSRQLAGVGRGEPIVWLDNKLCEMERFGQKSGHGFYKYEAGSRQAIHDPETDMMAREVAEEAGYTARDVSSDEIVTRCILALVNEGARILDEGYAESAEDIDRVYRFGYGFPAERGG
;
A
#
# COMPACT_ATOMS: atom_id res chain seq x y z
N ALA A 1 27.99 -18.30 -5.00
CA ALA A 1 27.55 -19.36 -4.06
C ALA A 1 27.51 -18.79 -2.65
N VAL A 2 26.44 -19.05 -1.90
CA VAL A 2 26.28 -18.65 -0.50
C VAL A 2 26.66 -19.82 0.44
N LYS A 3 27.06 -19.51 1.66
CA LYS A 3 27.37 -20.54 2.68
C LYS A 3 26.15 -21.45 2.93
N PRO A 4 26.34 -22.74 3.22
CA PRO A 4 25.22 -23.65 3.52
C PRO A 4 24.34 -23.19 4.68
N SER A 5 24.90 -22.48 5.67
CA SER A 5 24.21 -21.93 6.83
C SER A 5 23.61 -20.53 6.63
N ALA A 6 23.69 -19.97 5.42
CA ALA A 6 23.16 -18.62 5.18
C ALA A 6 21.64 -18.62 5.12
N ILE A 7 21.03 -17.68 5.83
CA ILE A 7 19.61 -17.35 5.70
C ILE A 7 19.39 -16.70 4.33
N LEU A 8 18.32 -17.07 3.65
CA LEU A 8 17.90 -16.51 2.37
C LEU A 8 16.66 -15.66 2.61
N ALA A 9 16.79 -14.36 2.38
CA ALA A 9 15.69 -13.42 2.53
C ALA A 9 15.30 -12.82 1.18
N THR A 10 14.00 -12.71 0.93
CA THR A 10 13.44 -11.98 -0.21
C THR A 10 12.80 -10.68 0.24
N ASN A 11 12.92 -9.61 -0.56
CA ASN A 11 12.25 -8.33 -0.32
C ASN A 11 10.99 -8.18 -1.20
N THR A 12 10.39 -9.28 -1.61
CA THR A 12 9.12 -9.20 -2.35
C THR A 12 8.03 -8.53 -1.52
N SER A 13 7.11 -7.85 -2.20
CA SER A 13 5.93 -7.25 -1.58
C SER A 13 4.67 -8.11 -1.73
N TYR A 14 4.69 -9.10 -2.64
CA TYR A 14 3.48 -9.85 -3.02
C TYR A 14 3.73 -11.32 -3.36
N LEU A 15 4.97 -11.71 -3.71
CA LEU A 15 5.23 -13.10 -4.08
C LEU A 15 5.15 -14.01 -2.87
N ASP A 16 4.62 -15.20 -3.09
CA ASP A 16 4.49 -16.24 -2.08
C ASP A 16 5.86 -16.74 -1.61
N ILE A 17 6.14 -16.58 -0.31
CA ILE A 17 7.41 -16.98 0.31
C ILE A 17 7.58 -18.50 0.27
N ASP A 18 6.50 -19.27 0.37
CA ASP A 18 6.55 -20.73 0.31
C ASP A 18 6.90 -21.23 -1.09
N GLU A 19 6.41 -20.55 -2.14
CA GLU A 19 6.79 -20.84 -3.52
C GLU A 19 8.29 -20.58 -3.74
N ILE A 20 8.80 -19.43 -3.28
CA ILE A 20 10.23 -19.11 -3.34
C ILE A 20 11.05 -20.13 -2.54
N ALA A 21 10.61 -20.51 -1.36
CA ALA A 21 11.28 -21.49 -0.52
C ALA A 21 11.36 -22.88 -1.18
N SER A 22 10.29 -23.29 -1.89
CA SER A 22 10.21 -24.58 -2.58
C SER A 22 11.24 -24.74 -3.71
N ALA A 23 11.70 -23.61 -4.28
CA ALA A 23 12.76 -23.60 -5.29
C ALA A 23 14.16 -23.84 -4.71
N THR A 24 14.29 -23.96 -3.38
CA THR A 24 15.57 -24.17 -2.68
C THR A 24 15.65 -25.57 -2.01
N GLN A 25 16.85 -26.05 -1.75
CA GLN A 25 17.08 -27.29 -0.99
C GLN A 25 17.05 -27.06 0.54
N ARG A 26 16.72 -25.84 1.00
CA ARG A 26 16.71 -25.46 2.42
C ARG A 26 15.57 -24.50 2.72
N PRO A 27 14.33 -24.93 2.53
CA PRO A 27 13.16 -24.08 2.73
C PRO A 27 13.01 -23.54 4.15
N THR A 28 13.58 -24.24 5.14
CA THR A 28 13.59 -23.81 6.54
C THR A 28 14.43 -22.55 6.80
N GLN A 29 15.33 -22.20 5.87
CA GLN A 29 16.20 -21.01 5.95
C GLN A 29 15.71 -19.87 5.06
N VAL A 30 14.50 -19.94 4.53
CA VAL A 30 13.91 -18.91 3.64
C VAL A 30 12.82 -18.16 4.38
N LEU A 31 12.80 -16.80 4.22
CA LEU A 31 11.77 -15.94 4.75
C LEU A 31 11.67 -14.64 3.91
N GLY A 32 10.64 -13.83 4.18
CA GLY A 32 10.53 -12.47 3.66
C GLY A 32 11.13 -11.44 4.62
N LEU A 33 11.84 -10.47 4.08
CA LEU A 33 12.21 -9.22 4.76
C LEU A 33 11.70 -8.07 3.90
N HIS A 34 10.45 -7.67 4.13
CA HIS A 34 9.77 -6.65 3.34
C HIS A 34 10.05 -5.28 3.91
N PHE A 35 10.95 -4.55 3.25
CA PHE A 35 11.27 -3.16 3.56
C PHE A 35 10.34 -2.20 2.82
N PHE A 36 9.99 -1.12 3.48
CA PHE A 36 9.18 -0.05 2.89
C PHE A 36 10.05 1.02 2.26
N SER A 37 9.61 1.53 1.11
CA SER A 37 10.38 2.53 0.35
C SER A 37 10.09 3.95 0.85
N PRO A 38 11.12 4.81 1.00
CA PRO A 38 12.55 4.55 0.88
C PRO A 38 13.12 3.82 2.12
N ALA A 39 13.79 2.70 1.92
CA ALA A 39 14.20 1.80 3.00
C ALA A 39 15.11 2.44 4.08
N HIS A 40 15.85 3.49 3.75
CA HIS A 40 16.70 4.21 4.69
C HIS A 40 15.92 5.21 5.58
N ILE A 41 14.69 5.55 5.23
CA ILE A 41 13.81 6.48 5.98
C ILE A 41 12.72 5.71 6.71
N MET A 42 12.01 4.82 6.01
CA MET A 42 10.87 4.10 6.55
C MET A 42 11.32 3.13 7.63
N LYS A 43 10.64 3.16 8.77
CA LYS A 43 11.03 2.37 9.94
C LYS A 43 10.50 0.94 9.91
N LEU A 44 9.37 0.69 9.24
CA LEU A 44 8.75 -0.62 9.21
C LEU A 44 9.60 -1.66 8.48
N LEU A 45 9.64 -2.86 9.04
CA LEU A 45 10.14 -4.09 8.42
C LEU A 45 9.17 -5.22 8.74
N GLU A 46 8.46 -5.74 7.76
CA GLU A 46 7.71 -6.98 7.92
C GLU A 46 8.66 -8.17 7.76
N VAL A 47 8.74 -8.99 8.81
CA VAL A 47 9.49 -10.26 8.81
C VAL A 47 8.50 -11.37 8.52
N VAL A 48 8.46 -11.83 7.28
CA VAL A 48 7.40 -12.71 6.78
C VAL A 48 7.77 -14.16 6.93
N ARG A 49 6.98 -14.89 7.70
CA ARG A 49 7.15 -16.31 7.96
C ARG A 49 6.51 -17.16 6.88
N GLY A 50 7.31 -17.97 6.18
CA GLY A 50 6.79 -19.07 5.36
C GLY A 50 6.50 -20.31 6.22
N LYS A 51 5.72 -21.26 5.69
CA LYS A 51 5.31 -22.48 6.40
C LYS A 51 6.48 -23.33 6.91
N ALA A 52 7.56 -23.36 6.14
CA ALA A 52 8.75 -24.14 6.48
C ALA A 52 9.78 -23.36 7.29
N THR A 53 9.66 -22.03 7.40
CA THR A 53 10.68 -21.16 8.03
C THR A 53 10.90 -21.55 9.49
N ALA A 54 12.15 -21.88 9.84
CA ALA A 54 12.53 -22.28 11.19
C ALA A 54 12.46 -21.11 12.18
N GLN A 55 12.17 -21.40 13.45
CA GLN A 55 12.00 -20.36 14.48
C GLN A 55 13.29 -19.58 14.73
N ASP A 56 14.44 -20.25 14.78
CA ASP A 56 15.74 -19.61 14.96
C ASP A 56 16.10 -18.65 13.81
N VAL A 57 15.64 -18.93 12.59
CA VAL A 57 15.76 -18.04 11.43
C VAL A 57 14.90 -16.78 11.61
N MET A 58 13.66 -16.94 12.08
CA MET A 58 12.77 -15.81 12.41
C MET A 58 13.38 -14.93 13.50
N ASP A 59 13.84 -15.53 14.61
CA ASP A 59 14.43 -14.82 15.75
C ASP A 59 15.69 -14.04 15.33
N ALA A 60 16.54 -14.65 14.50
CA ALA A 60 17.73 -14.00 13.96
C ALA A 60 17.37 -12.78 13.09
N CYS A 61 16.34 -12.90 12.24
CA CYS A 61 15.94 -11.79 11.35
C CYS A 61 15.22 -10.67 12.11
N LEU A 62 14.41 -10.98 13.12
CA LEU A 62 13.84 -9.97 14.03
C LEU A 62 14.94 -9.21 14.77
N ALA A 63 15.96 -9.93 15.26
CA ALA A 63 17.12 -9.31 15.90
C ALA A 63 17.93 -8.41 14.94
N VAL A 64 18.10 -8.83 13.67
CA VAL A 64 18.71 -8.00 12.63
C VAL A 64 17.89 -6.74 12.39
N GLY A 65 16.56 -6.85 12.25
CA GLY A 65 15.66 -5.71 12.10
C GLY A 65 15.87 -4.67 13.22
N LYS A 66 15.85 -5.13 14.47
CA LYS A 66 16.13 -4.27 15.63
C LYS A 66 17.52 -3.63 15.59
N LYS A 67 18.55 -4.40 15.20
CA LYS A 67 19.94 -3.92 15.14
C LYS A 67 20.13 -2.82 14.10
N ILE A 68 19.40 -2.85 13.00
CA ILE A 68 19.45 -1.81 11.95
C ILE A 68 18.43 -0.69 12.19
N GLY A 69 17.82 -0.62 13.37
CA GLY A 69 16.92 0.46 13.77
C GLY A 69 15.53 0.41 13.13
N LYS A 70 15.07 -0.79 12.74
CA LYS A 70 13.72 -1.01 12.22
C LYS A 70 12.74 -1.43 13.31
N GLU A 71 11.50 -1.06 13.12
CA GLU A 71 10.35 -1.64 13.79
C GLU A 71 9.99 -2.94 13.05
N ALA A 72 10.57 -4.04 13.52
CA ALA A 72 10.35 -5.33 12.92
C ALA A 72 9.05 -5.95 13.46
N VAL A 73 8.14 -6.30 12.55
CA VAL A 73 6.86 -6.93 12.85
C VAL A 73 6.80 -8.28 12.18
N LEU A 74 6.37 -9.30 12.90
CA LEU A 74 6.16 -10.64 12.35
C LEU A 74 4.86 -10.63 11.53
N ALA A 75 4.96 -11.15 10.31
CA ALA A 75 3.82 -11.30 9.41
C ALA A 75 3.73 -12.72 8.87
N GLY A 76 2.54 -13.24 8.71
CA GLY A 76 2.28 -14.48 7.99
C GLY A 76 2.38 -14.28 6.47
N ASN A 77 2.64 -15.38 5.75
CA ASN A 77 2.75 -15.40 4.30
C ASN A 77 1.36 -15.39 3.65
N CYS A 78 0.85 -14.22 3.33
CA CYS A 78 -0.35 -14.02 2.52
C CYS A 78 -0.11 -12.94 1.47
N HIS A 79 -1.02 -12.80 0.50
CA HIS A 79 -0.91 -11.77 -0.53
C HIS A 79 -0.87 -10.37 0.08
N GLY A 80 0.20 -9.61 -0.17
CA GLY A 80 0.41 -8.26 0.35
C GLY A 80 0.76 -8.19 1.85
N PHE A 81 0.97 -9.33 2.51
CA PHE A 81 1.27 -9.48 3.93
C PHE A 81 0.25 -8.74 4.82
N ILE A 82 0.69 -8.01 5.86
CA ILE A 82 -0.23 -7.20 6.66
C ILE A 82 -0.49 -5.85 5.96
N GLY A 83 0.56 -5.11 5.69
CA GLY A 83 0.45 -3.72 5.29
C GLY A 83 -0.19 -3.50 3.93
N ASN A 84 0.32 -4.14 2.89
CA ASN A 84 -0.21 -3.97 1.53
C ASN A 84 -1.61 -4.58 1.37
N ARG A 85 -1.91 -5.69 2.06
CA ARG A 85 -3.24 -6.31 2.05
C ARG A 85 -4.31 -5.35 2.58
N MET A 86 -4.02 -4.67 3.69
CA MET A 86 -4.91 -3.63 4.24
C MET A 86 -4.96 -2.41 3.32
N LEU A 87 -3.81 -1.98 2.76
CA LEU A 87 -3.73 -0.85 1.83
C LEU A 87 -4.61 -1.07 0.60
N GLU A 88 -4.73 -2.28 0.07
CA GLU A 88 -5.60 -2.58 -1.06
C GLU A 88 -7.07 -2.26 -0.76
N LYS A 89 -7.56 -2.58 0.44
CA LYS A 89 -8.96 -2.28 0.83
C LYS A 89 -9.19 -0.79 1.04
N TYR A 90 -8.26 -0.12 1.68
CA TYR A 90 -8.24 1.33 1.82
C TYR A 90 -8.23 2.03 0.45
N SER A 91 -7.33 1.62 -0.42
CA SER A 91 -7.20 2.14 -1.78
C SER A 91 -8.45 1.91 -2.62
N ARG A 92 -9.09 0.74 -2.48
CA ARG A 92 -10.36 0.44 -3.15
C ARG A 92 -11.45 1.42 -2.71
N GLN A 93 -11.63 1.61 -1.40
CA GLN A 93 -12.64 2.53 -0.88
C GLN A 93 -12.38 3.97 -1.29
N SER A 94 -11.13 4.43 -1.26
CA SER A 94 -10.78 5.78 -1.72
C SER A 94 -11.15 6.02 -3.19
N ARG A 95 -11.02 4.99 -4.05
CA ARG A 95 -11.41 5.08 -5.46
C ARG A 95 -12.91 4.97 -5.66
N GLU A 96 -13.59 4.13 -4.89
CA GLU A 96 -15.05 3.99 -4.95
C GLU A 96 -15.76 5.30 -4.61
N VAL A 97 -15.33 6.02 -3.56
CA VAL A 97 -15.90 7.32 -3.21
C VAL A 97 -15.68 8.38 -4.29
N VAL A 98 -14.58 8.29 -5.05
CA VAL A 98 -14.35 9.18 -6.20
C VAL A 98 -15.29 8.85 -7.35
N LEU A 99 -15.54 7.59 -7.66
CA LEU A 99 -16.55 7.20 -8.64
C LEU A 99 -17.97 7.63 -8.22
N GLU A 100 -18.24 7.74 -6.93
CA GLU A 100 -19.52 8.18 -6.40
C GLU A 100 -19.70 9.71 -6.39
N GLY A 101 -18.63 10.50 -6.62
CA GLY A 101 -18.75 11.95 -6.80
C GLY A 101 -17.75 12.80 -6.03
N ALA A 102 -16.96 12.23 -5.09
CA ALA A 102 -15.85 12.94 -4.49
C ALA A 102 -14.73 13.20 -5.51
N THR A 103 -13.88 14.19 -5.24
CA THR A 103 -12.65 14.39 -6.01
C THR A 103 -11.45 13.76 -5.31
N PRO A 104 -10.36 13.41 -6.01
CA PRO A 104 -9.10 12.98 -5.39
C PRO A 104 -8.59 13.95 -4.33
N TRP A 105 -8.75 15.25 -4.58
CA TRP A 105 -8.39 16.31 -3.64
C TRP A 105 -9.20 16.23 -2.34
N GLU A 106 -10.53 16.10 -2.44
CA GLU A 106 -11.42 16.02 -1.25
C GLU A 106 -11.12 14.78 -0.41
N VAL A 107 -10.85 13.64 -1.05
CA VAL A 107 -10.46 12.41 -0.35
C VAL A 107 -9.16 12.62 0.44
N ASP A 108 -8.15 13.18 -0.20
CA ASP A 108 -6.87 13.44 0.47
C ASP A 108 -7.01 14.45 1.61
N GLN A 109 -7.80 15.53 1.43
CA GLN A 109 -8.05 16.52 2.47
C GLN A 109 -8.80 15.91 3.67
N ALA A 110 -9.81 15.08 3.43
CA ALA A 110 -10.57 14.42 4.48
C ALA A 110 -9.67 13.50 5.33
N LEU A 111 -8.84 12.69 4.69
CA LEU A 111 -7.96 11.74 5.38
C LEU A 111 -6.77 12.43 6.07
N GLN A 112 -6.24 13.51 5.51
CA GLN A 112 -5.24 14.34 6.20
C GLN A 112 -5.88 15.07 7.39
N GLY A 113 -7.11 15.53 7.27
CA GLY A 113 -7.89 16.10 8.38
C GLY A 113 -8.15 15.10 9.51
N PHE A 114 -8.28 13.82 9.20
CA PHE A 114 -8.33 12.74 10.18
C PHE A 114 -6.99 12.55 10.91
N GLY A 115 -5.85 12.91 10.29
CA GLY A 115 -4.51 12.82 10.84
C GLY A 115 -3.55 11.93 10.06
N MET A 116 -3.98 11.34 8.92
CA MET A 116 -3.05 10.61 8.05
C MET A 116 -1.94 11.54 7.58
N ALA A 117 -0.70 11.04 7.58
CA ALA A 117 0.46 11.83 7.15
C ALA A 117 0.33 12.32 5.69
N MET A 118 -0.42 11.57 4.88
CA MET A 118 -0.63 11.85 3.46
C MET A 118 -1.91 11.13 3.00
N GLY A 119 -2.67 11.74 2.10
CA GLY A 119 -3.82 11.09 1.48
C GLY A 119 -3.39 10.06 0.41
N PRO A 120 -4.29 9.16 -0.01
CA PRO A 120 -3.96 8.06 -0.92
C PRO A 120 -3.54 8.53 -2.31
N TYR A 121 -4.15 9.58 -2.86
CA TYR A 121 -3.84 10.08 -4.21
C TYR A 121 -2.48 10.75 -4.27
N ARG A 122 -2.11 11.50 -3.23
CA ARG A 122 -0.75 12.01 -3.10
C ARG A 122 0.26 10.89 -2.93
N MET A 123 -0.08 9.85 -2.19
CA MET A 123 0.77 8.66 -2.06
C MET A 123 0.99 7.97 -3.42
N TYR A 124 -0.05 7.83 -4.24
CA TYR A 124 0.10 7.26 -5.60
C TYR A 124 1.02 8.10 -6.47
N ASP A 125 0.97 9.43 -6.38
CA ASP A 125 1.88 10.31 -7.11
C ASP A 125 3.34 10.16 -6.65
N VAL A 126 3.58 9.94 -5.36
CA VAL A 126 4.93 9.71 -4.81
C VAL A 126 5.50 8.36 -5.25
N VAL A 127 4.68 7.30 -5.22
CA VAL A 127 5.07 5.94 -5.64
C VAL A 127 5.20 5.84 -7.17
N GLY A 128 4.35 6.54 -7.88
CA GLY A 128 4.19 6.52 -9.33
C GLY A 128 2.92 5.80 -9.75
N VAL A 129 1.98 6.54 -10.34
CA VAL A 129 0.68 6.05 -10.83
C VAL A 129 0.86 4.92 -11.86
N ASP A 130 1.95 4.97 -12.63
CA ASP A 130 2.28 3.99 -13.67
C ASP A 130 2.63 2.59 -13.14
N LEU A 131 2.94 2.44 -11.85
CA LEU A 131 3.36 1.14 -11.31
C LEU A 131 2.23 0.09 -11.43
N GLY A 132 1.03 0.43 -10.94
CA GLY A 132 -0.15 -0.43 -11.07
C GLY A 132 -0.62 -0.58 -12.53
N TRP A 133 -0.57 0.50 -13.31
CA TRP A 133 -0.94 0.49 -14.72
C TRP A 133 -0.04 -0.45 -15.54
N ARG A 134 1.29 -0.37 -15.40
CA ARG A 134 2.24 -1.27 -16.06
C ARG A 134 2.05 -2.73 -15.66
N SER A 135 1.78 -2.99 -14.38
CA SER A 135 1.49 -4.34 -13.89
C SER A 135 0.24 -4.93 -14.59
N ARG A 136 -0.84 -4.15 -14.72
CA ARG A 136 -2.04 -4.58 -15.45
C ARG A 136 -1.78 -4.81 -16.93
N GLN A 137 -0.98 -3.95 -17.58
CA GLN A 137 -0.59 -4.13 -18.99
C GLN A 137 0.18 -5.44 -19.18
N LEU A 138 1.17 -5.72 -18.33
CA LEU A 138 1.96 -6.97 -18.37
C LEU A 138 1.11 -8.21 -18.13
N ALA A 139 0.11 -8.11 -17.26
CA ALA A 139 -0.82 -9.19 -16.97
C ALA A 139 -1.93 -9.37 -18.03
N GLY A 140 -1.99 -8.50 -19.05
CA GLY A 140 -3.02 -8.55 -20.10
C GLY A 140 -4.44 -8.28 -19.60
N VAL A 141 -4.60 -7.59 -18.46
CA VAL A 141 -5.91 -7.31 -17.82
C VAL A 141 -6.74 -6.27 -18.60
N GLY A 142 -6.12 -5.59 -19.57
CA GLY A 142 -6.78 -4.52 -20.32
C GLY A 142 -7.09 -3.30 -19.45
N ARG A 143 -8.30 -2.72 -19.61
CA ARG A 143 -8.69 -1.50 -18.88
C ARG A 143 -8.91 -1.75 -17.38
N GLY A 144 -9.21 -2.98 -16.99
CA GLY A 144 -9.53 -3.35 -15.60
C GLY A 144 -10.88 -2.83 -15.10
N GLU A 145 -11.10 -2.88 -13.79
CA GLU A 145 -12.30 -2.38 -13.13
C GLU A 145 -12.38 -0.84 -13.18
N PRO A 146 -13.59 -0.25 -13.12
CA PRO A 146 -13.78 1.21 -13.13
C PRO A 146 -12.94 1.99 -12.10
N ILE A 147 -12.69 1.41 -10.95
CA ILE A 147 -11.88 2.03 -9.88
C ILE A 147 -10.43 2.38 -10.29
N VAL A 148 -9.93 1.83 -11.39
CA VAL A 148 -8.58 2.14 -11.91
C VAL A 148 -8.60 2.90 -13.23
N TRP A 149 -9.77 3.30 -13.74
CA TRP A 149 -9.86 3.99 -15.02
C TRP A 149 -9.26 5.40 -14.99
N LEU A 150 -9.38 6.11 -13.86
CA LEU A 150 -8.72 7.41 -13.70
C LEU A 150 -7.19 7.27 -13.70
N ASP A 151 -6.66 6.24 -13.01
CA ASP A 151 -5.22 5.91 -13.04
C ASP A 151 -4.75 5.65 -14.47
N ASN A 152 -5.54 4.87 -15.25
CA ASN A 152 -5.23 4.56 -16.64
C ASN A 152 -5.20 5.83 -17.51
N LYS A 153 -6.24 6.67 -17.38
CA LYS A 153 -6.36 7.93 -18.13
C LYS A 153 -5.17 8.86 -17.85
N LEU A 154 -4.75 8.98 -16.58
CA LEU A 154 -3.56 9.74 -16.22
C LEU A 154 -2.30 9.16 -16.88
N CYS A 155 -2.13 7.83 -16.82
CA CYS A 155 -0.96 7.17 -17.40
C CYS A 155 -0.90 7.28 -18.93
N GLU A 156 -2.03 7.22 -19.63
CA GLU A 156 -2.15 7.45 -21.08
C GLU A 156 -1.74 8.88 -21.47
N MET A 157 -1.88 9.84 -20.54
CA MET A 157 -1.42 11.23 -20.68
C MET A 157 0.02 11.44 -20.16
N GLU A 158 0.77 10.37 -19.86
CA GLU A 158 2.12 10.41 -19.25
C GLU A 158 2.19 11.13 -17.91
N ARG A 159 1.06 11.22 -17.21
CA ARG A 159 0.93 11.80 -15.87
C ARG A 159 1.23 10.72 -14.83
N PHE A 160 2.51 10.46 -14.58
CA PHE A 160 2.98 9.35 -13.72
C PHE A 160 3.19 9.75 -12.25
N GLY A 161 2.79 10.94 -11.87
CA GLY A 161 2.97 11.47 -10.53
C GLY A 161 4.14 12.42 -10.40
N GLN A 162 4.70 12.52 -9.20
CA GLN A 162 5.76 13.48 -8.86
C GLN A 162 6.99 13.37 -9.79
N LYS A 163 7.35 12.17 -10.21
CA LYS A 163 8.52 11.93 -11.09
C LYS A 163 8.39 12.54 -12.49
N SER A 164 7.17 12.73 -12.98
CA SER A 164 6.88 13.38 -14.25
C SER A 164 6.43 14.84 -14.08
N GLY A 165 6.38 15.35 -12.85
CA GLY A 165 5.87 16.68 -12.54
C GLY A 165 4.34 16.80 -12.54
N HIS A 166 3.63 15.70 -12.86
CA HIS A 166 2.19 15.68 -12.97
C HIS A 166 1.63 14.26 -12.75
N GLY A 167 0.60 14.13 -11.97
CA GLY A 167 -0.14 12.92 -11.71
C GLY A 167 -1.58 13.25 -11.39
N PHE A 168 -2.07 12.85 -10.22
CA PHE A 168 -3.31 13.38 -9.64
C PHE A 168 -3.18 14.87 -9.29
N TYR A 169 -1.97 15.29 -8.98
CA TYR A 169 -1.57 16.66 -8.63
C TYR A 169 -0.54 17.19 -9.62
N LYS A 170 -0.38 18.51 -9.62
CA LYS A 170 0.72 19.21 -10.28
C LYS A 170 1.88 19.42 -9.31
N TYR A 171 3.10 19.43 -9.84
CA TYR A 171 4.32 19.68 -9.10
C TYR A 171 5.20 20.65 -9.84
N GLU A 172 5.69 21.68 -9.15
CA GLU A 172 6.70 22.56 -9.70
C GLU A 172 8.08 21.87 -9.74
N ALA A 173 8.91 22.27 -10.69
CA ALA A 173 10.24 21.71 -10.84
C ALA A 173 11.06 21.90 -9.54
N GLY A 174 11.59 20.79 -8.99
CA GLY A 174 12.35 20.80 -7.75
C GLY A 174 11.50 20.83 -6.47
N SER A 175 10.18 20.95 -6.57
CA SER A 175 9.25 20.93 -5.43
C SER A 175 8.62 19.54 -5.25
N ARG A 176 8.39 19.17 -3.98
CA ARG A 176 7.57 17.99 -3.62
C ARG A 176 6.16 18.39 -3.15
N GLN A 177 5.83 19.66 -3.21
CA GLN A 177 4.53 20.16 -2.81
C GLN A 177 3.49 19.80 -3.88
N ALA A 178 2.47 19.07 -3.50
CA ALA A 178 1.33 18.76 -4.36
C ALA A 178 0.45 20.01 -4.50
N ILE A 179 0.12 20.35 -5.74
CA ILE A 179 -0.75 21.47 -6.10
C ILE A 179 -2.03 20.88 -6.68
N HIS A 180 -3.17 21.27 -6.15
CA HIS A 180 -4.49 20.84 -6.64
C HIS A 180 -4.63 21.10 -8.14
N ASP A 181 -5.14 20.11 -8.86
CA ASP A 181 -5.37 20.17 -10.29
C ASP A 181 -6.87 19.96 -10.63
N PRO A 182 -7.62 21.04 -10.90
CA PRO A 182 -9.04 20.93 -11.29
C PRO A 182 -9.29 20.07 -12.54
N GLU A 183 -8.30 19.91 -13.41
CA GLU A 183 -8.40 19.04 -14.58
C GLU A 183 -8.53 17.57 -14.15
N THR A 184 -7.84 17.16 -13.10
CA THR A 184 -7.99 15.82 -12.53
C THR A 184 -9.39 15.60 -11.96
N ASP A 185 -9.99 16.60 -11.32
CA ASP A 185 -11.35 16.51 -10.82
C ASP A 185 -12.38 16.36 -11.95
N MET A 186 -12.17 17.07 -13.07
CA MET A 186 -13.01 16.88 -14.27
C MET A 186 -12.86 15.48 -14.85
N MET A 187 -11.63 14.98 -14.99
CA MET A 187 -11.38 13.63 -15.47
C MET A 187 -12.00 12.55 -14.56
N ALA A 188 -11.98 12.77 -13.25
CA ALA A 188 -12.62 11.84 -12.28
C ALA A 188 -14.13 11.77 -12.53
N ARG A 189 -14.80 12.90 -12.78
CA ARG A 189 -16.24 12.94 -13.09
C ARG A 189 -16.56 12.27 -14.42
N GLU A 190 -15.78 12.54 -15.47
CA GLU A 190 -15.93 11.89 -16.78
C GLU A 190 -15.80 10.36 -16.67
N VAL A 191 -14.81 9.89 -15.91
CA VAL A 191 -14.59 8.45 -15.66
C VAL A 191 -15.76 7.84 -14.89
N ALA A 192 -16.28 8.53 -13.88
CA ALA A 192 -17.44 8.07 -13.11
C ALA A 192 -18.69 7.95 -13.99
N GLU A 193 -18.98 8.96 -14.82
CA GLU A 193 -20.10 8.95 -15.77
C GLU A 193 -19.95 7.81 -16.79
N GLU A 194 -18.76 7.63 -17.36
CA GLU A 194 -18.46 6.54 -18.31
C GLU A 194 -18.65 5.15 -17.65
N ALA A 195 -18.32 5.04 -16.37
CA ALA A 195 -18.53 3.82 -15.59
C ALA A 195 -19.99 3.60 -15.14
N GLY A 196 -20.90 4.53 -15.46
CA GLY A 196 -22.33 4.44 -15.14
C GLY A 196 -22.69 4.88 -13.72
N TYR A 197 -21.79 5.58 -13.03
CA TYR A 197 -22.08 6.15 -11.72
C TYR A 197 -22.84 7.47 -11.85
N THR A 198 -23.77 7.70 -10.94
CA THR A 198 -24.42 9.01 -10.77
C THR A 198 -23.74 9.73 -9.63
N ALA A 199 -23.16 10.89 -9.91
CA ALA A 199 -22.47 11.69 -8.91
C ALA A 199 -23.45 12.13 -7.79
N ARG A 200 -22.98 12.03 -6.56
CA ARG A 200 -23.64 12.52 -5.35
C ARG A 200 -22.66 13.30 -4.49
N ASP A 201 -23.19 14.01 -3.54
CA ASP A 201 -22.37 14.63 -2.51
C ASP A 201 -21.84 13.56 -1.54
N VAL A 202 -20.52 13.53 -1.32
CA VAL A 202 -19.83 12.60 -0.42
C VAL A 202 -19.13 13.45 0.64
N SER A 203 -19.61 13.37 1.88
CA SER A 203 -19.04 14.18 2.95
C SER A 203 -17.66 13.70 3.39
N SER A 204 -16.86 14.60 3.98
CA SER A 204 -15.54 14.25 4.54
C SER A 204 -15.66 13.17 5.63
N ASP A 205 -16.71 13.19 6.44
CA ASP A 205 -16.94 12.16 7.46
C ASP A 205 -17.24 10.79 6.84
N GLU A 206 -17.98 10.75 5.74
CA GLU A 206 -18.22 9.50 5.00
C GLU A 206 -16.94 8.96 4.39
N ILE A 207 -16.11 9.81 3.75
CA ILE A 207 -14.81 9.44 3.19
C ILE A 207 -13.94 8.80 4.26
N VAL A 208 -13.76 9.48 5.39
CA VAL A 208 -12.96 8.99 6.52
C VAL A 208 -13.51 7.67 7.04
N THR A 209 -14.81 7.62 7.32
CA THR A 209 -15.45 6.42 7.87
C THR A 209 -15.24 5.20 6.95
N ARG A 210 -15.52 5.34 5.67
CA ARG A 210 -15.39 4.22 4.71
C ARG A 210 -13.95 3.76 4.56
N CYS A 211 -13.01 4.68 4.38
CA CYS A 211 -11.60 4.34 4.20
C CYS A 211 -10.98 3.72 5.45
N ILE A 212 -11.25 4.29 6.63
CA ILE A 212 -10.69 3.78 7.88
C ILE A 212 -11.35 2.43 8.28
N LEU A 213 -12.67 2.29 8.13
CA LEU A 213 -13.32 1.01 8.41
C LEU A 213 -12.86 -0.10 7.45
N ALA A 214 -12.47 0.22 6.21
CA ALA A 214 -11.87 -0.77 5.31
C ALA A 214 -10.54 -1.30 5.86
N LEU A 215 -9.70 -0.43 6.46
CA LEU A 215 -8.48 -0.83 7.17
C LEU A 215 -8.81 -1.71 8.37
N VAL A 216 -9.70 -1.25 9.24
CA VAL A 216 -10.09 -1.97 10.47
C VAL A 216 -10.64 -3.36 10.16
N ASN A 217 -11.54 -3.46 9.19
CA ASN A 217 -12.14 -4.73 8.79
C ASN A 217 -11.11 -5.72 8.24
N GLU A 218 -10.17 -5.24 7.42
CA GLU A 218 -9.13 -6.12 6.87
C GLU A 218 -8.10 -6.49 7.93
N GLY A 219 -7.74 -5.56 8.84
CA GLY A 219 -6.89 -5.86 9.99
C GLY A 219 -7.49 -6.94 10.89
N ALA A 220 -8.79 -6.86 11.18
CA ALA A 220 -9.50 -7.90 11.94
C ALA A 220 -9.47 -9.26 11.23
N ARG A 221 -9.61 -9.30 9.90
CA ARG A 221 -9.48 -10.55 9.13
C ARG A 221 -8.08 -11.12 9.17
N ILE A 222 -7.06 -10.29 9.02
CA ILE A 222 -5.64 -10.69 9.11
C ILE A 222 -5.36 -11.35 10.46
N LEU A 223 -5.93 -10.79 11.54
CA LEU A 223 -5.79 -11.32 12.88
C LEU A 223 -6.54 -12.66 13.05
N ASP A 224 -7.79 -12.73 12.58
CA ASP A 224 -8.62 -13.95 12.63
C ASP A 224 -8.01 -15.10 11.82
N GLU A 225 -7.42 -14.80 10.68
CA GLU A 225 -6.71 -15.75 9.81
C GLU A 225 -5.30 -16.14 10.33
N GLY A 226 -4.81 -15.48 11.37
CA GLY A 226 -3.51 -15.77 12.00
C GLY A 226 -2.29 -15.27 11.23
N TYR A 227 -2.45 -14.27 10.35
CA TYR A 227 -1.33 -13.62 9.65
C TYR A 227 -0.66 -12.50 10.45
N ALA A 228 -1.29 -12.02 11.52
CA ALA A 228 -0.69 -11.19 12.56
C ALA A 228 -0.85 -11.87 13.92
N GLU A 229 0.11 -11.70 14.83
CA GLU A 229 0.03 -12.30 16.16
C GLU A 229 -0.87 -11.50 17.11
N SER A 230 -0.96 -10.18 16.91
CA SER A 230 -1.73 -9.28 17.76
C SER A 230 -2.25 -8.06 16.98
N ALA A 231 -3.26 -7.41 17.54
CA ALA A 231 -3.74 -6.12 17.04
C ALA A 231 -2.64 -5.04 17.11
N GLU A 232 -1.77 -5.10 18.14
CA GLU A 232 -0.64 -4.18 18.28
C GLU A 232 0.35 -4.28 17.11
N ASP A 233 0.55 -5.47 16.55
CA ASP A 233 1.41 -5.65 15.37
C ASP A 233 0.79 -4.97 14.15
N ILE A 234 -0.52 -5.04 13.97
CA ILE A 234 -1.25 -4.33 12.91
C ILE A 234 -1.09 -2.82 13.10
N ASP A 235 -1.29 -2.31 14.31
CA ASP A 235 -1.11 -0.90 14.65
C ASP A 235 0.32 -0.42 14.34
N ARG A 236 1.33 -1.22 14.69
CA ARG A 236 2.74 -0.92 14.38
C ARG A 236 2.99 -0.87 12.88
N VAL A 237 2.42 -1.78 12.10
CA VAL A 237 2.53 -1.78 10.63
C VAL A 237 1.99 -0.46 10.07
N TYR A 238 0.81 -0.03 10.52
CA TYR A 238 0.19 1.18 9.99
C TYR A 238 0.85 2.47 10.46
N ARG A 239 1.28 2.53 11.71
CA ARG A 239 2.00 3.70 12.26
C ARG A 239 3.36 3.91 11.61
N PHE A 240 4.15 2.85 11.43
CA PHE A 240 5.54 2.94 10.97
C PHE A 240 5.71 2.74 9.46
N GLY A 241 4.71 2.19 8.78
CA GLY A 241 4.73 1.95 7.34
C GLY A 241 3.86 2.91 6.53
N TYR A 242 2.73 3.37 7.10
CA TYR A 242 1.72 4.12 6.35
C TYR A 242 1.35 5.48 6.95
N GLY A 243 2.01 5.87 8.04
CA GLY A 243 1.80 7.18 8.66
C GLY A 243 0.41 7.35 9.28
N PHE A 244 -0.15 6.28 9.83
CA PHE A 244 -1.37 6.37 10.63
C PHE A 244 -1.12 7.22 11.88
N PRO A 245 -2.07 8.09 12.28
CA PRO A 245 -1.87 9.01 13.40
C PRO A 245 -1.71 8.28 14.73
N ALA A 246 -0.56 8.44 15.38
CA ALA A 246 -0.19 7.74 16.61
C ALA A 246 -1.14 8.03 17.78
N GLU A 247 -1.74 9.22 17.81
CA GLU A 247 -2.72 9.64 18.83
C GLU A 247 -4.07 8.92 18.71
N ARG A 248 -4.32 8.21 17.61
CA ARG A 248 -5.52 7.41 17.36
C ARG A 248 -5.32 5.91 17.55
N GLY A 249 -4.10 5.51 17.90
CA GLY A 249 -3.73 4.12 18.15
C GLY A 249 -2.94 3.52 16.98
N GLY A 250 -3.60 2.97 16.01
CA GLY A 250 -3.02 2.34 14.84
C GLY A 250 -4.08 1.73 13.95
#